data_f0caaa808714557033a90aaa67c3f85f
#
_entry.id   f0caaa808714557033a90aaa67c3f85f
#
_cell.length_a   1.000
_cell.length_b   1.000
_cell.length_c   1.000
_cell.angle_alpha   90.00
_cell.angle_beta   90.00
_cell.angle_gamma   90.00
#
_symmetry.space_group_name_H-M   'P 1'
#
loop_
_entity.id
_entity.type
_entity.pdbx_description
1 polymer ?
#
loop_
_entity_poly.entity_id
_entity_poly.type
_entity_poly.pdbx_seq_one_letter_code
_entity_poly.pdbx_strand_id
1 'polypeptide(L)'
;MEKHTMYYDMLVRVTNAISQCNDPEEVALVTAESVKTGFRAKGCSVFLVDRDTREMGLAASHGLSREYLDKGPVRYMQEIGEAQDQVPIAIYDVQDDPRIQYPEAAKKEGISSLLGVPIISHDKVIGALRVYTSEPWEFSMQDITLVQAIAQICGMAMDMCRMYKGHKTSIEILKNLRGKEYYKSRGWTPYEGVPISVAR
;
A
#
# COMPACT_ATOMS: atom_id res chain seq x y z
N MET A 1 6.36 23.46 -14.96
CA MET A 1 5.07 23.02 -15.54
C MET A 1 5.07 21.53 -15.85
N GLU A 2 6.13 20.96 -16.41
CA GLU A 2 6.22 19.52 -16.72
C GLU A 2 6.12 18.58 -15.50
N LYS A 3 6.76 18.93 -14.37
CA LYS A 3 6.76 18.08 -13.15
C LYS A 3 5.35 17.94 -12.54
N HIS A 4 4.55 19.01 -12.53
CA HIS A 4 3.17 18.98 -12.03
C HIS A 4 2.26 18.11 -12.90
N THR A 5 2.40 18.17 -14.23
CA THR A 5 1.64 17.33 -15.17
C THR A 5 2.00 15.85 -14.95
N MET A 6 3.29 15.55 -14.78
CA MET A 6 3.77 14.19 -14.50
C MET A 6 3.18 13.62 -13.19
N TYR A 7 3.10 14.43 -12.12
CA TYR A 7 2.52 13.99 -10.84
C TYR A 7 1.02 13.74 -10.94
N TYR A 8 0.31 14.61 -11.65
CA TYR A 8 -1.12 14.42 -11.89
C TYR A 8 -1.37 13.13 -12.69
N ASP A 9 -0.63 12.92 -13.77
CA ASP A 9 -0.75 11.72 -14.60
C ASP A 9 -0.44 10.45 -13.80
N MET A 10 0.57 10.50 -12.91
CA MET A 10 0.89 9.38 -12.04
C MET A 10 -0.25 9.09 -11.06
N LEU A 11 -0.81 10.11 -10.42
CA LEU A 11 -1.93 9.95 -9.49
C LEU A 11 -3.14 9.33 -10.20
N VAL A 12 -3.48 9.81 -11.38
CA VAL A 12 -4.59 9.27 -12.18
C VAL A 12 -4.34 7.80 -12.55
N ARG A 13 -3.13 7.46 -13.00
CA ARG A 13 -2.78 6.06 -13.32
C ARG A 13 -2.89 5.14 -12.11
N VAL A 14 -2.33 5.55 -10.98
CA VAL A 14 -2.40 4.77 -9.73
C VAL A 14 -3.84 4.56 -9.31
N THR A 15 -4.65 5.64 -9.30
CA THR A 15 -6.05 5.57 -8.90
C THR A 15 -6.86 4.66 -9.80
N ASN A 16 -6.67 4.77 -11.13
CA ASN A 16 -7.36 3.91 -12.10
C ASN A 16 -6.96 2.44 -11.93
N ALA A 17 -5.68 2.16 -11.75
CA ALA A 17 -5.18 0.80 -11.57
C ALA A 17 -5.71 0.18 -10.28
N ILE A 18 -5.64 0.91 -9.17
CA ILE A 18 -6.16 0.46 -7.86
C ILE A 18 -7.68 0.24 -7.90
N SER A 19 -8.43 1.05 -8.65
CA SER A 19 -9.89 0.92 -8.73
C SER A 19 -10.37 -0.40 -9.35
N GLN A 20 -9.49 -1.12 -10.04
CA GLN A 20 -9.78 -2.40 -10.67
C GLN A 20 -9.38 -3.60 -9.80
N CYS A 21 -8.65 -3.36 -8.70
CA CYS A 21 -8.18 -4.41 -7.81
C CYS A 21 -9.30 -4.90 -6.90
N ASN A 22 -9.33 -6.22 -6.68
CA ASN A 22 -10.31 -6.85 -5.79
C ASN A 22 -9.65 -7.50 -4.56
N ASP A 23 -8.33 -7.39 -4.47
CA ASP A 23 -7.52 -8.02 -3.46
C ASP A 23 -6.51 -7.03 -2.86
N PRO A 24 -6.31 -7.00 -1.53
CA PRO A 24 -5.34 -6.10 -0.91
C PRO A 24 -3.90 -6.30 -1.39
N GLU A 25 -3.52 -7.55 -1.74
CA GLU A 25 -2.19 -7.86 -2.25
C GLU A 25 -2.00 -7.29 -3.67
N GLU A 26 -3.04 -7.38 -4.50
CA GLU A 26 -3.06 -6.78 -5.83
C GLU A 26 -2.96 -5.25 -5.75
N VAL A 27 -3.68 -4.62 -4.82
CA VAL A 27 -3.57 -3.16 -4.54
C VAL A 27 -2.13 -2.79 -4.18
N ALA A 28 -1.47 -3.56 -3.31
CA ALA A 28 -0.09 -3.32 -2.92
C ALA A 28 0.87 -3.41 -4.10
N LEU A 29 0.73 -4.46 -4.93
CA LEU A 29 1.60 -4.70 -6.08
C LEU A 29 1.47 -3.60 -7.12
N VAL A 30 0.24 -3.27 -7.51
CA VAL A 30 -0.06 -2.21 -8.49
C VAL A 30 0.43 -0.85 -7.99
N THR A 31 0.29 -0.57 -6.69
CA THR A 31 0.81 0.65 -6.08
C THR A 31 2.34 0.71 -6.20
N ALA A 32 3.05 -0.37 -5.81
CA ALA A 32 4.51 -0.42 -5.88
C ALA A 32 5.04 -0.24 -7.30
N GLU A 33 4.43 -0.91 -8.28
CA GLU A 33 4.78 -0.81 -9.70
C GLU A 33 4.55 0.59 -10.25
N SER A 34 3.38 1.16 -9.98
CA SER A 34 2.99 2.48 -10.47
C SER A 34 3.87 3.59 -9.91
N VAL A 35 4.16 3.56 -8.60
CA VAL A 35 5.04 4.53 -7.94
C VAL A 35 6.47 4.41 -8.47
N LYS A 36 7.02 3.19 -8.54
CA LYS A 36 8.36 2.95 -9.09
C LYS A 36 8.48 3.50 -10.51
N THR A 37 7.49 3.24 -11.36
CA THR A 37 7.49 3.68 -12.76
C THR A 37 7.33 5.19 -12.87
N GLY A 38 6.40 5.78 -12.11
CA GLY A 38 6.12 7.21 -12.13
C GLY A 38 7.28 8.07 -11.65
N PHE A 39 7.99 7.65 -10.59
CA PHE A 39 9.21 8.32 -10.11
C PHE A 39 10.47 7.94 -10.89
N ARG A 40 10.41 6.97 -11.79
CA ARG A 40 11.59 6.32 -12.39
C ARG A 40 12.57 5.84 -11.31
N ALA A 41 12.01 5.41 -10.19
CA ALA A 41 12.77 4.98 -9.05
C ALA A 41 13.46 3.63 -9.30
N LYS A 42 14.49 3.32 -8.52
CA LYS A 42 15.14 1.99 -8.49
C LYS A 42 14.13 0.92 -8.13
N GLY A 43 13.34 1.17 -7.09
CA GLY A 43 12.31 0.26 -6.62
C GLY A 43 11.30 0.93 -5.72
N CYS A 44 10.21 0.21 -5.47
CA CYS A 44 9.20 0.58 -4.49
C CYS A 44 8.74 -0.66 -3.74
N SER A 45 8.44 -0.53 -2.47
CA SER A 45 7.88 -1.61 -1.65
C SER A 45 6.74 -1.12 -0.76
N VAL A 46 5.78 -2.00 -0.56
CA VAL A 46 4.66 -1.83 0.38
C VAL A 46 4.85 -2.84 1.49
N PHE A 47 4.91 -2.34 2.71
CA PHE A 47 4.94 -3.15 3.93
C PHE A 47 3.62 -2.98 4.67
N LEU A 48 3.14 -4.04 5.30
CA LEU A 48 1.98 -4.00 6.19
C LEU A 48 2.41 -4.39 7.60
N VAL A 49 1.82 -3.72 8.59
CA VAL A 49 2.05 -4.02 9.99
C VAL A 49 1.23 -5.25 10.38
N ASP A 50 1.88 -6.27 10.87
CA ASP A 50 1.23 -7.39 11.54
C ASP A 50 0.62 -6.88 12.87
N ARG A 51 -0.67 -7.15 13.08
CA ARG A 51 -1.41 -6.61 14.23
C ARG A 51 -0.99 -7.23 15.57
N ASP A 52 -0.50 -8.45 15.52
CA ASP A 52 -0.16 -9.23 16.71
C ASP A 52 1.30 -9.03 17.10
N THR A 53 2.22 -9.08 16.12
CA THR A 53 3.67 -8.96 16.36
C THR A 53 4.19 -7.53 16.29
N ARG A 54 3.43 -6.60 15.69
CA ARG A 54 3.88 -5.24 15.37
C ARG A 54 5.06 -5.20 14.39
N GLU A 55 5.40 -6.30 13.75
CA GLU A 55 6.42 -6.37 12.73
C GLU A 55 5.88 -5.98 11.37
N MET A 56 6.77 -5.48 10.51
CA MET A 56 6.43 -5.13 9.13
C MET A 56 6.70 -6.31 8.19
N GLY A 57 5.62 -6.88 7.67
CA GLY A 57 5.67 -7.85 6.59
C GLY A 57 5.68 -7.18 5.23
N LEU A 58 6.50 -7.70 4.30
CA LEU A 58 6.48 -7.26 2.91
C LEU A 58 5.17 -7.74 2.24
N ALA A 59 4.34 -6.80 1.81
CA ALA A 59 3.10 -7.11 1.06
C ALA A 59 3.37 -7.17 -0.45
N ALA A 60 4.15 -6.21 -0.97
CA ALA A 60 4.53 -6.18 -2.37
C ALA A 60 5.82 -5.39 -2.58
N SER A 61 6.53 -5.70 -3.66
CA SER A 61 7.71 -4.97 -4.10
C SER A 61 7.85 -5.00 -5.61
N HIS A 62 8.38 -3.91 -6.18
CA HIS A 62 8.71 -3.84 -7.59
C HIS A 62 10.08 -3.15 -7.79
N GLY A 63 10.97 -3.78 -8.59
CA GLY A 63 12.26 -3.23 -8.97
C GLY A 63 13.41 -3.49 -7.99
N LEU A 64 13.18 -4.19 -6.87
CA LEU A 64 14.21 -4.59 -5.92
C LEU A 64 14.58 -6.06 -6.09
N SER A 65 15.84 -6.41 -5.82
CA SER A 65 16.31 -7.79 -5.89
C SER A 65 15.75 -8.63 -4.75
N ARG A 66 15.62 -9.94 -4.99
CA ARG A 66 15.19 -10.89 -3.96
C ARG A 66 16.17 -10.91 -2.77
N GLU A 67 17.46 -10.80 -3.05
CA GLU A 67 18.49 -10.73 -2.02
C GLU A 67 18.29 -9.53 -1.09
N TYR A 68 17.95 -8.36 -1.63
CA TYR A 68 17.66 -7.20 -0.81
C TYR A 68 16.34 -7.35 -0.01
N LEU A 69 15.35 -8.01 -0.56
CA LEU A 69 14.08 -8.26 0.13
C LEU A 69 14.25 -9.25 1.28
N ASP A 70 15.13 -10.24 1.14
CA ASP A 70 15.41 -11.29 2.13
C ASP A 70 16.46 -10.89 3.20
N LYS A 71 16.87 -9.60 3.25
CA LYS A 71 17.91 -9.08 4.17
C LYS A 71 17.59 -9.21 5.66
N GLY A 72 16.37 -9.52 6.00
CA GLY A 72 15.90 -9.65 7.39
C GLY A 72 14.65 -8.84 7.69
N PRO A 73 14.09 -8.98 8.89
CA PRO A 73 12.86 -8.30 9.27
C PRO A 73 13.05 -6.78 9.26
N VAL A 74 12.16 -6.10 8.56
CA VAL A 74 12.12 -4.65 8.54
C VAL A 74 11.32 -4.19 9.74
N ARG A 75 11.96 -3.50 10.67
CA ARG A 75 11.26 -2.89 11.81
C ARG A 75 10.50 -1.66 11.34
N TYR A 76 9.29 -1.50 11.83
CA TYR A 76 8.59 -0.24 11.72
C TYR A 76 9.38 0.76 12.58
N MET A 77 9.97 1.72 11.94
CA MET A 77 10.81 2.80 12.46
C MET A 77 10.73 3.02 13.99
N GLN A 78 11.31 2.11 14.76
CA GLN A 78 11.30 2.12 16.23
C GLN A 78 12.04 3.32 16.85
N GLU A 79 12.73 4.10 16.02
CA GLU A 79 13.55 5.22 16.48
C GLU A 79 12.79 6.54 16.56
N ILE A 80 11.55 6.57 16.09
CA ILE A 80 10.69 7.75 16.17
C ILE A 80 9.48 7.36 17.00
N GLY A 81 9.42 7.82 18.25
CA GLY A 81 8.39 7.45 19.23
C GLY A 81 6.94 7.54 18.71
N GLU A 82 6.01 6.89 19.39
CA GLU A 82 4.62 6.64 18.95
C GLU A 82 3.86 7.84 18.34
N ALA A 83 4.23 9.07 18.69
CA ALA A 83 3.65 10.29 18.12
C ALA A 83 4.19 10.68 16.73
N GLN A 84 5.30 10.09 16.27
CA GLN A 84 5.96 10.41 14.99
C GLN A 84 5.76 9.34 13.92
N ASP A 85 5.07 8.25 14.24
CA ASP A 85 4.80 7.14 13.31
C ASP A 85 4.00 7.54 12.06
N GLN A 86 3.35 8.70 12.09
CA GLN A 86 2.55 9.21 10.97
C GLN A 86 3.29 10.19 10.07
N VAL A 87 4.57 10.45 10.33
CA VAL A 87 5.37 11.41 9.58
C VAL A 87 6.20 10.71 8.50
N PRO A 88 6.23 11.25 7.26
CA PRO A 88 7.12 10.75 6.23
C PRO A 88 8.59 10.93 6.61
N ILE A 89 9.43 10.03 6.14
CA ILE A 89 10.88 10.11 6.31
C ILE A 89 11.54 10.13 4.94
N ALA A 90 12.26 11.21 4.66
CA ALA A 90 13.12 11.33 3.51
C ALA A 90 14.59 11.20 3.96
N ILE A 91 15.32 10.30 3.32
CA ILE A 91 16.73 10.03 3.54
C ILE A 91 17.46 10.30 2.23
N TYR A 92 18.36 11.27 2.25
CA TYR A 92 19.14 11.68 1.09
C TYR A 92 20.26 10.68 0.81
N ASP A 93 20.97 10.22 1.84
CA ASP A 93 22.05 9.24 1.73
C ASP A 93 21.82 8.08 2.71
N VAL A 94 21.52 6.91 2.15
CA VAL A 94 21.25 5.70 2.94
C VAL A 94 22.52 5.08 3.53
N GLN A 95 23.73 5.54 3.14
CA GLN A 95 24.99 5.02 3.68
C GLN A 95 25.37 5.69 4.99
N ASP A 96 25.06 6.99 5.11
CA ASP A 96 25.47 7.80 6.26
C ASP A 96 24.32 8.04 7.26
N ASP A 97 23.08 7.68 6.92
CA ASP A 97 21.94 7.93 7.79
C ASP A 97 21.77 6.80 8.83
N PRO A 98 21.84 7.11 10.14
CA PRO A 98 21.74 6.11 11.21
C PRO A 98 20.36 5.43 11.30
N ARG A 99 19.33 6.00 10.66
CA ARG A 99 17.99 5.41 10.61
C ARG A 99 17.89 4.23 9.64
N ILE A 100 18.91 3.96 8.86
CA ILE A 100 18.94 2.82 7.94
C ILE A 100 19.39 1.56 8.69
N GLN A 101 18.49 0.60 8.76
CA GLN A 101 18.72 -0.66 9.48
C GLN A 101 19.74 -1.58 8.77
N TYR A 102 19.84 -1.53 7.44
CA TYR A 102 20.69 -2.41 6.62
C TYR A 102 21.48 -1.61 5.57
N PRO A 103 22.44 -0.74 5.96
CA PRO A 103 23.14 0.11 5.01
C PRO A 103 23.96 -0.68 3.99
N GLU A 104 24.64 -1.76 4.41
CA GLU A 104 25.44 -2.60 3.50
C GLU A 104 24.57 -3.30 2.45
N ALA A 105 23.37 -3.77 2.84
CA ALA A 105 22.43 -4.36 1.90
C ALA A 105 21.89 -3.31 0.91
N ALA A 106 21.62 -2.09 1.38
CA ALA A 106 21.21 -0.98 0.53
C ALA A 106 22.30 -0.59 -0.48
N LYS A 107 23.56 -0.55 -0.03
CA LYS A 107 24.71 -0.31 -0.88
C LYS A 107 24.87 -1.38 -1.97
N LYS A 108 24.77 -2.64 -1.59
CA LYS A 108 24.87 -3.77 -2.53
C LYS A 108 23.74 -3.75 -3.56
N GLU A 109 22.54 -3.36 -3.13
CA GLU A 109 21.39 -3.17 -4.02
C GLU A 109 21.53 -1.96 -4.94
N GLY A 110 22.44 -1.04 -4.66
CA GLY A 110 22.61 0.21 -5.42
C GLY A 110 21.53 1.22 -5.09
N ILE A 111 21.15 1.32 -3.84
CA ILE A 111 20.22 2.32 -3.32
C ILE A 111 21.01 3.49 -2.76
N SER A 112 20.67 4.71 -3.17
CA SER A 112 21.29 5.95 -2.68
C SER A 112 20.36 6.71 -1.72
N SER A 113 19.08 6.86 -2.07
CA SER A 113 18.14 7.60 -1.24
C SER A 113 16.86 6.80 -1.00
N LEU A 114 16.12 7.17 0.05
CA LEU A 114 14.88 6.50 0.45
C LEU A 114 13.84 7.53 0.90
N LEU A 115 12.62 7.38 0.40
CA LEU A 115 11.44 8.04 0.95
C LEU A 115 10.50 6.98 1.52
N GLY A 116 10.25 7.05 2.81
CA GLY A 116 9.25 6.23 3.51
C GLY A 116 8.06 7.07 3.92
N VAL A 117 6.85 6.62 3.56
CA VAL A 117 5.60 7.28 3.99
C VAL A 117 4.68 6.25 4.65
N PRO A 118 3.99 6.61 5.74
CA PRO A 118 3.04 5.73 6.38
C PRO A 118 1.81 5.53 5.51
N ILE A 119 1.28 4.31 5.51
CA ILE A 119 -0.05 3.98 5.00
C ILE A 119 -1.00 4.03 6.17
N ILE A 120 -1.94 4.99 6.15
CA ILE A 120 -2.85 5.24 7.26
C ILE A 120 -4.26 4.85 6.86
N SER A 121 -4.97 4.16 7.73
CA SER A 121 -6.40 3.90 7.61
C SER A 121 -7.07 4.05 8.97
N HIS A 122 -8.19 4.78 9.03
CA HIS A 122 -8.94 5.05 10.27
C HIS A 122 -8.03 5.54 11.41
N ASP A 123 -7.18 6.55 11.12
CA ASP A 123 -6.22 7.15 12.05
C ASP A 123 -5.18 6.17 12.62
N LYS A 124 -5.02 5.00 12.01
CA LYS A 124 -4.02 4.00 12.39
C LYS A 124 -3.05 3.74 11.25
N VAL A 125 -1.79 3.65 11.59
CA VAL A 125 -0.78 3.18 10.64
C VAL A 125 -0.97 1.68 10.44
N ILE A 126 -1.25 1.30 9.19
CA ILE A 126 -1.45 -0.09 8.77
C ILE A 126 -0.26 -0.62 7.96
N GLY A 127 0.67 0.26 7.60
CA GLY A 127 1.83 -0.11 6.80
C GLY A 127 2.69 1.07 6.42
N ALA A 128 3.61 0.86 5.50
CA ALA A 128 4.43 1.90 4.91
C ALA A 128 4.68 1.65 3.43
N LEU A 129 4.73 2.72 2.66
CA LEU A 129 5.17 2.75 1.28
C LEU A 129 6.60 3.31 1.25
N ARG A 130 7.54 2.58 0.65
CA ARG A 130 8.94 2.99 0.53
C ARG A 130 9.35 3.10 -0.92
N VAL A 131 9.91 4.25 -1.28
CA VAL A 131 10.47 4.53 -2.61
C VAL A 131 11.99 4.59 -2.49
N TYR A 132 12.69 3.87 -3.36
CA TYR A 132 14.14 3.75 -3.38
C TYR A 132 14.70 4.30 -4.68
N THR A 133 15.74 5.11 -4.61
CA THR A 133 16.41 5.66 -5.79
C THR A 133 17.85 5.14 -5.90
N SER A 134 18.35 5.02 -7.13
CA SER A 134 19.75 4.62 -7.40
C SER A 134 20.70 5.80 -7.38
N GLU A 135 20.18 7.02 -7.45
CA GLU A 135 20.95 8.25 -7.40
C GLU A 135 20.52 9.07 -6.18
N PRO A 136 21.41 9.90 -5.62
CA PRO A 136 21.05 10.82 -4.55
C PRO A 136 19.87 11.70 -4.98
N TRP A 137 18.82 11.71 -4.17
CA TRP A 137 17.58 12.45 -4.45
C TRP A 137 17.12 13.22 -3.23
N GLU A 138 17.12 14.53 -3.35
CA GLU A 138 16.52 15.41 -2.37
C GLU A 138 15.00 15.47 -2.64
N PHE A 139 14.23 14.70 -1.87
CA PHE A 139 12.79 14.65 -2.01
C PHE A 139 12.16 15.98 -1.63
N SER A 140 11.56 16.65 -2.60
CA SER A 140 10.82 17.89 -2.37
C SER A 140 9.53 17.64 -1.59
N MET A 141 8.98 18.68 -0.97
CA MET A 141 7.65 18.58 -0.33
C MET A 141 6.56 18.11 -1.28
N GLN A 142 6.68 18.42 -2.57
CA GLN A 142 5.74 17.94 -3.58
C GLN A 142 5.87 16.43 -3.83
N ASP A 143 7.10 15.90 -3.86
CA ASP A 143 7.36 14.46 -3.97
C ASP A 143 6.75 13.73 -2.77
N ILE A 144 7.00 14.24 -1.58
CA ILE A 144 6.49 13.68 -0.32
C ILE A 144 4.96 13.69 -0.31
N THR A 145 4.35 14.82 -0.60
CA THR A 145 2.88 14.98 -0.60
C THR A 145 2.21 14.04 -1.61
N LEU A 146 2.81 13.88 -2.79
CA LEU A 146 2.29 12.95 -3.79
C LEU A 146 2.35 11.50 -3.32
N VAL A 147 3.49 11.08 -2.77
CA VAL A 147 3.64 9.69 -2.26
C VAL A 147 2.71 9.45 -1.07
N GLN A 148 2.51 10.45 -0.21
CA GLN A 148 1.52 10.39 0.88
C GLN A 148 0.08 10.22 0.34
N ALA A 149 -0.31 10.99 -0.67
CA ALA A 149 -1.63 10.86 -1.29
C ALA A 149 -1.85 9.45 -1.87
N ILE A 150 -0.83 8.90 -2.53
CA ILE A 150 -0.86 7.54 -3.07
C ILE A 150 -0.96 6.50 -1.95
N ALA A 151 -0.16 6.65 -0.88
CA ALA A 151 -0.21 5.76 0.28
C ALA A 151 -1.59 5.77 0.94
N GLN A 152 -2.23 6.94 1.04
CA GLN A 152 -3.58 7.08 1.57
C GLN A 152 -4.61 6.35 0.70
N ILE A 153 -4.55 6.52 -0.62
CA ILE A 153 -5.44 5.82 -1.57
C ILE A 153 -5.23 4.31 -1.47
N CYS A 154 -3.97 3.87 -1.40
CA CYS A 154 -3.62 2.46 -1.23
C CYS A 154 -4.24 1.88 0.05
N GLY A 155 -4.11 2.58 1.19
CA GLY A 155 -4.71 2.16 2.47
C GLY A 155 -6.22 2.03 2.41
N MET A 156 -6.91 3.04 1.86
CA MET A 156 -8.37 3.00 1.68
C MET A 156 -8.81 1.84 0.80
N ALA A 157 -8.13 1.62 -0.32
CA ALA A 157 -8.47 0.55 -1.25
C ALA A 157 -8.25 -0.84 -0.63
N MET A 158 -7.17 -1.03 0.13
CA MET A 158 -6.92 -2.28 0.86
C MET A 158 -8.02 -2.58 1.88
N ASP A 159 -8.47 -1.57 2.62
CA ASP A 159 -9.55 -1.75 3.58
C ASP A 159 -10.87 -2.04 2.89
N MET A 160 -11.17 -1.38 1.78
CA MET A 160 -12.36 -1.70 0.98
C MET A 160 -12.35 -3.17 0.49
N CYS A 161 -11.21 -3.65 -0.02
CA CYS A 161 -11.06 -5.04 -0.44
C CYS A 161 -11.26 -6.02 0.73
N ARG A 162 -10.70 -5.72 1.90
CA ARG A 162 -10.87 -6.55 3.12
C ARG A 162 -12.33 -6.59 3.57
N MET A 163 -13.00 -5.44 3.61
CA MET A 163 -14.42 -5.34 3.95
C MET A 163 -15.27 -6.14 2.97
N TYR A 164 -15.04 -5.98 1.67
CA TYR A 164 -15.76 -6.72 0.63
C TYR A 164 -15.61 -8.24 0.79
N LYS A 165 -14.37 -8.73 1.01
CA LYS A 165 -14.11 -10.16 1.27
C LYS A 165 -14.83 -10.63 2.55
N GLY A 166 -14.78 -9.85 3.62
CA GLY A 166 -15.47 -10.17 4.88
C GLY A 166 -17.00 -10.26 4.71
N HIS A 167 -17.59 -9.30 4.00
CA HIS A 167 -19.03 -9.32 3.71
C HIS A 167 -19.43 -10.50 2.85
N LYS A 168 -18.66 -10.82 1.81
CA LYS A 168 -18.92 -11.97 0.93
C LYS A 168 -18.92 -13.28 1.74
N THR A 169 -17.93 -13.47 2.59
CA THR A 169 -17.83 -14.65 3.46
C THR A 169 -19.00 -14.72 4.45
N SER A 170 -19.37 -13.62 5.06
CA SER A 170 -20.49 -13.54 5.98
C SER A 170 -21.83 -13.90 5.29
N ILE A 171 -22.06 -13.37 4.09
CA ILE A 171 -23.24 -13.69 3.28
C ILE A 171 -23.27 -15.17 2.91
N GLU A 172 -22.11 -15.75 2.56
CA GLU A 172 -22.01 -17.17 2.21
C GLU A 172 -22.31 -18.09 3.41
N ILE A 173 -21.78 -17.74 4.59
CA ILE A 173 -22.09 -18.44 5.85
C ILE A 173 -23.59 -18.36 6.15
N LEU A 174 -24.21 -17.17 6.06
CA LEU A 174 -25.64 -16.99 6.29
C LEU A 174 -26.51 -17.76 5.28
N LYS A 175 -26.08 -17.82 4.01
CA LYS A 175 -26.73 -18.64 2.98
C LYS A 175 -26.70 -20.13 3.31
N ASN A 176 -25.55 -20.61 3.78
CA ASN A 176 -25.37 -22.01 4.16
C ASN A 176 -26.18 -22.38 5.40
N LEU A 177 -26.31 -21.46 6.38
CA LEU A 177 -27.11 -21.67 7.60
C LEU A 177 -28.60 -21.68 7.35
N ARG A 178 -29.10 -20.91 6.36
CA ARG A 178 -30.54 -20.79 6.06
C ARG A 178 -31.08 -21.72 4.99
N GLY A 179 -30.24 -22.56 4.39
CA GLY A 179 -30.60 -23.47 3.29
C GLY A 179 -30.72 -22.77 1.93
N LYS A 180 -30.27 -23.47 0.89
CA LYS A 180 -30.16 -22.93 -0.49
C LYS A 180 -31.51 -22.47 -1.11
N GLU A 181 -32.66 -22.90 -0.59
CA GLU A 181 -33.98 -22.59 -1.17
C GLU A 181 -34.48 -21.18 -0.86
N TYR A 182 -34.11 -20.62 0.29
CA TYR A 182 -34.63 -19.32 0.74
C TYR A 182 -34.13 -18.14 -0.12
N TYR A 183 -32.96 -18.26 -0.72
CA TYR A 183 -32.38 -17.18 -1.53
C TYR A 183 -32.75 -17.22 -3.01
N LYS A 184 -33.16 -18.39 -3.53
CA LYS A 184 -33.63 -18.52 -4.92
C LYS A 184 -34.94 -17.78 -5.22
N SER A 185 -35.74 -17.51 -4.18
CA SER A 185 -37.06 -16.89 -4.33
C SER A 185 -37.09 -15.36 -4.21
N ARG A 186 -35.97 -14.71 -3.82
CA ARG A 186 -35.95 -13.28 -3.50
C ARG A 186 -35.02 -12.38 -4.32
N GLY A 187 -34.30 -12.88 -5.32
CA GLY A 187 -33.53 -12.06 -6.28
C GLY A 187 -32.69 -10.95 -5.65
N TRP A 188 -31.80 -11.30 -4.72
CA TRP A 188 -30.89 -10.33 -4.11
C TRP A 188 -29.71 -10.04 -5.01
N THR A 189 -29.35 -8.77 -5.19
CA THR A 189 -28.09 -8.40 -5.82
C THR A 189 -26.99 -8.19 -4.77
N PRO A 190 -25.74 -8.53 -5.08
CA PRO A 190 -24.63 -8.41 -4.13
C PRO A 190 -24.34 -6.97 -3.66
N TYR A 191 -24.82 -5.98 -4.39
CA TYR A 191 -24.50 -4.58 -4.14
C TYR A 191 -25.58 -3.79 -3.40
N GLU A 192 -26.83 -4.18 -3.48
CA GLU A 192 -27.90 -3.31 -3.01
C GLU A 192 -28.47 -3.73 -1.65
N GLY A 193 -28.16 -4.91 -1.15
CA GLY A 193 -28.69 -5.40 0.14
C GLY A 193 -30.23 -5.40 0.23
N VAL A 194 -30.89 -5.01 -0.86
CA VAL A 194 -32.35 -4.82 -0.96
C VAL A 194 -32.93 -5.87 -1.91
N PRO A 195 -34.04 -6.53 -1.57
CA PRO A 195 -34.68 -7.46 -2.47
C PRO A 195 -35.17 -6.71 -3.71
N ILE A 196 -34.85 -7.22 -4.90
CA ILE A 196 -35.45 -6.73 -6.13
C ILE A 196 -36.94 -7.12 -6.06
N SER A 197 -37.82 -6.15 -5.84
CA SER A 197 -39.24 -6.35 -6.06
C SER A 197 -39.45 -6.48 -7.56
N VAL A 198 -39.72 -7.70 -8.02
CA VAL A 198 -40.22 -7.90 -9.37
C VAL A 198 -41.61 -7.30 -9.38
N ALA A 199 -41.72 -6.06 -9.86
CA ALA A 199 -43.01 -5.49 -10.19
C ALA A 199 -43.63 -6.37 -11.28
N ARG A 200 -44.74 -6.99 -10.97
CA ARG A 200 -45.62 -7.65 -11.92
C ARG A 200 -46.42 -6.61 -12.71
#